data_fc642038ae08a7d2711d726c4617568e
#
_entry.id   fc642038ae08a7d2711d726c4617568e
#
_cell.length_a   1.000
_cell.length_b   1.000
_cell.length_c   1.000
_cell.angle_alpha   90.00
_cell.angle_beta   90.00
_cell.angle_gamma   90.00
#
_symmetry.space_group_name_H-M   'P 1'
#
loop_
_entity.id
_entity.type
_entity.pdbx_description
1 polymer ?
#
loop_
_entity_poly.entity_id
_entity_poly.type
_entity_poly.pdbx_seq_one_letter_code
_entity_poly.pdbx_strand_id
1 'polypeptide(L)'
;MNKKFFTLFLFFAATFAQAQKLKKEDKQLLSNLQKHIEFLADDKLEGRRTGTAGEATAASYISNQFKTIGLIPKGTNDYLQPFEINEGKQINPTTYLTIDGKNLVLNKEFFPLAISANATIEALASLALQEQNSPWFYDLKELLSSNAKNPHFDLNEAVIKSSKEAAKRGANAVFLYNSAIQSDGWQFQGKENLETVSIPVVYLSNDAVKKYLSDESATLDIKLKIDIGDKKRTGTNVVGYIDNGAPTTVIIGAHFDHLGHGEDGGSREVEKQGQIHNGADDNASGTAAVIEMARLLKNSKLKNNNYLFIAFSGEELGLFGSKYFTEHPTIDLNNVNYMINMDMVGRLNDSTHVVTVGGYGTSPSWGAIYNLTGKKKLYATDLAFRFDSSGTGPSDHTSFYLKNIPVLFYFTGLHPDYHKPTDDFDKINYTGEMNVVKHILSVVQTEDKQKTKLAFTKTRETQTTTSARFSVTMGIMPDYTFAGVGVRVDGVSDNKPAQKAGLKAGDVILSIGDYKTNSLEGYMQTLGKFKKGDKTTVTYLRSGQTLSSTVEF
;
A
#
# COMPACT_ATOMS: atom_id res chain seq x y z
N MET A 1 18.24 64.68 59.50
CA MET A 1 17.55 64.22 58.23
C MET A 1 18.48 63.32 57.43
N ASN A 2 18.45 61.99 57.69
CA ASN A 2 19.34 61.03 57.02
C ASN A 2 18.57 60.32 55.91
N LYS A 3 18.96 60.51 54.65
CA LYS A 3 18.45 59.77 53.47
C LYS A 3 19.32 58.52 53.36
N LYS A 4 18.70 57.33 53.56
CA LYS A 4 19.31 56.04 53.24
C LYS A 4 19.03 55.73 51.76
N PHE A 5 20.08 55.59 50.95
CA PHE A 5 20.06 55.05 49.61
C PHE A 5 20.00 53.51 49.71
N PHE A 6 18.95 52.92 49.13
CA PHE A 6 18.81 51.47 48.97
C PHE A 6 19.27 51.11 47.55
N THR A 7 20.45 50.49 47.40
CA THR A 7 20.96 50.03 46.12
C THR A 7 20.47 48.60 45.90
N LEU A 8 19.59 48.42 44.94
CA LEU A 8 19.04 47.11 44.50
C LEU A 8 20.03 46.48 43.52
N PHE A 9 20.73 45.43 43.94
CA PHE A 9 21.55 44.59 43.06
C PHE A 9 20.65 43.59 42.34
N LEU A 10 20.41 43.76 41.03
CA LEU A 10 19.79 42.75 40.14
C LEU A 10 20.88 41.72 39.76
N PHE A 11 20.78 40.53 40.33
CA PHE A 11 21.52 39.36 39.84
C PHE A 11 20.87 38.84 38.56
N PHE A 12 21.49 39.07 37.41
CA PHE A 12 21.18 38.41 36.15
C PHE A 12 21.82 37.00 36.20
N ALA A 13 21.03 35.99 36.53
CA ALA A 13 21.45 34.60 36.38
C ALA A 13 21.36 34.24 34.89
N ALA A 14 22.46 34.38 34.15
CA ALA A 14 22.59 33.84 32.80
C ALA A 14 22.70 32.31 32.92
N THR A 15 21.58 31.61 32.68
CA THR A 15 21.60 30.17 32.47
C THR A 15 22.27 29.88 31.13
N PHE A 16 23.57 29.59 31.16
CA PHE A 16 24.27 28.97 30.05
C PHE A 16 23.68 27.57 29.84
N ALA A 17 22.79 27.40 28.88
CA ALA A 17 22.49 26.10 28.35
C ALA A 17 23.79 25.58 27.72
N GLN A 18 24.51 24.71 28.42
CA GLN A 18 25.63 23.98 27.86
C GLN A 18 25.03 23.02 26.80
N ALA A 19 25.08 23.41 25.55
CA ALA A 19 24.87 22.50 24.46
C ALA A 19 25.88 21.35 24.61
N GLN A 20 25.40 20.19 25.02
CA GLN A 20 26.22 19.01 25.26
C GLN A 20 26.88 18.64 23.91
N LYS A 21 28.21 18.76 23.80
CA LYS A 21 28.94 18.43 22.58
C LYS A 21 28.65 16.98 22.21
N LEU A 22 27.99 16.77 21.06
CA LEU A 22 27.75 15.43 20.51
C LEU A 22 29.05 14.64 20.44
N LYS A 23 29.02 13.37 20.83
CA LYS A 23 30.13 12.43 20.67
C LYS A 23 30.47 12.26 19.22
N LYS A 24 31.69 11.85 18.87
CA LYS A 24 32.14 11.63 17.51
C LYS A 24 31.20 10.65 16.75
N GLU A 25 30.78 9.58 17.43
CA GLU A 25 29.86 8.56 16.90
C GLU A 25 28.47 9.13 16.59
N ASP A 26 27.94 10.00 17.47
CA ASP A 26 26.65 10.65 17.27
C ASP A 26 26.70 11.63 16.09
N LYS A 27 27.80 12.37 15.93
CA LYS A 27 28.01 13.25 14.75
C LYS A 27 28.07 12.46 13.45
N GLN A 28 28.71 11.29 13.47
CA GLN A 28 28.79 10.42 12.30
C GLN A 28 27.41 9.86 11.96
N LEU A 29 26.66 9.36 12.96
CA LEU A 29 25.30 8.86 12.75
C LEU A 29 24.39 9.94 12.15
N LEU A 30 24.38 11.12 12.74
CA LEU A 30 23.57 12.25 12.25
C LEU A 30 23.94 12.64 10.82
N SER A 31 25.24 12.76 10.52
CA SER A 31 25.71 13.09 9.17
C SER A 31 25.37 12.00 8.14
N ASN A 32 25.36 10.73 8.54
CA ASN A 32 25.01 9.64 7.65
C ASN A 32 23.50 9.61 7.37
N LEU A 33 22.67 9.73 8.41
CA LEU A 33 21.21 9.81 8.26
C LEU A 33 20.84 10.93 7.27
N GLN A 34 21.43 12.12 7.47
CA GLN A 34 21.20 13.25 6.56
C GLN A 34 21.57 12.90 5.11
N LYS A 35 22.74 12.31 4.86
CA LYS A 35 23.18 11.94 3.51
C LYS A 35 22.29 10.88 2.86
N HIS A 36 21.82 9.90 3.65
CA HIS A 36 20.95 8.85 3.12
C HIS A 36 19.59 9.43 2.74
N ILE A 37 19.00 10.28 3.58
CA ILE A 37 17.70 10.90 3.31
C ILE A 37 17.80 11.90 2.15
N GLU A 38 18.81 12.78 2.13
CA GLU A 38 19.05 13.69 1.01
C GLU A 38 19.18 12.95 -0.33
N PHE A 39 19.82 11.78 -0.35
CA PHE A 39 19.91 10.97 -1.57
C PHE A 39 18.56 10.33 -1.93
N LEU A 40 17.90 9.68 -0.96
CA LEU A 40 16.68 8.93 -1.22
C LEU A 40 15.49 9.86 -1.54
N ALA A 41 15.46 11.06 -1.00
CA ALA A 41 14.43 12.07 -1.26
C ALA A 41 14.84 13.12 -2.32
N ASP A 42 15.86 12.83 -3.15
CA ASP A 42 16.25 13.71 -4.27
C ASP A 42 15.24 13.55 -5.43
N ASP A 43 14.85 14.67 -6.04
CA ASP A 43 13.97 14.74 -7.22
C ASP A 43 14.39 13.81 -8.36
N LYS A 44 15.70 13.50 -8.47
CA LYS A 44 16.25 12.56 -9.47
C LYS A 44 15.72 11.14 -9.33
N LEU A 45 15.20 10.77 -8.17
CA LEU A 45 14.58 9.47 -7.95
C LEU A 45 13.08 9.48 -8.24
N GLU A 46 12.55 10.63 -8.68
CA GLU A 46 11.14 10.79 -9.10
C GLU A 46 10.15 10.15 -8.12
N GLY A 47 10.40 10.33 -6.80
CA GLY A 47 9.56 9.79 -5.74
C GLY A 47 9.56 8.26 -5.64
N ARG A 48 10.56 7.56 -6.15
CA ARG A 48 10.84 6.12 -5.93
C ARG A 48 9.62 5.19 -6.12
N ARG A 49 8.72 5.55 -7.04
CA ARG A 49 7.53 4.72 -7.29
C ARG A 49 7.94 3.31 -7.68
N THR A 50 7.32 2.31 -7.06
CA THR A 50 7.59 0.88 -7.32
C THR A 50 7.56 0.56 -8.82
N GLY A 51 8.56 -0.15 -9.31
CA GLY A 51 8.72 -0.58 -10.71
C GLY A 51 9.23 0.51 -11.64
N THR A 52 9.73 1.65 -11.13
CA THR A 52 10.31 2.74 -11.93
C THR A 52 11.83 2.76 -11.87
N ALA A 53 12.44 3.57 -12.73
CA ALA A 53 13.89 3.81 -12.71
C ALA A 53 14.33 4.47 -11.39
N GLY A 54 13.47 5.29 -10.77
CA GLY A 54 13.72 5.91 -9.47
C GLY A 54 13.83 4.87 -8.36
N GLU A 55 12.91 3.91 -8.29
CA GLU A 55 12.99 2.77 -7.37
C GLU A 55 14.27 1.95 -7.60
N ALA A 56 14.58 1.60 -8.85
CA ALA A 56 15.78 0.83 -9.19
C ALA A 56 17.08 1.55 -8.77
N THR A 57 17.11 2.89 -8.88
CA THR A 57 18.24 3.72 -8.45
C THR A 57 18.36 3.70 -6.92
N ALA A 58 17.24 3.81 -6.19
CA ALA A 58 17.21 3.70 -4.74
C ALA A 58 17.65 2.31 -4.26
N ALA A 59 17.14 1.23 -4.87
CA ALA A 59 17.53 -0.15 -4.57
C ALA A 59 19.04 -0.38 -4.78
N SER A 60 19.60 0.16 -5.88
CA SER A 60 21.03 0.11 -6.16
C SER A 60 21.85 0.87 -5.12
N TYR A 61 21.37 2.04 -4.69
CA TYR A 61 22.01 2.82 -3.63
C TYR A 61 22.05 2.03 -2.32
N ILE A 62 20.92 1.49 -1.87
CA ILE A 62 20.80 0.72 -0.62
C ILE A 62 21.70 -0.53 -0.68
N SER A 63 21.68 -1.26 -1.80
CA SER A 63 22.56 -2.42 -2.03
C SER A 63 24.05 -2.05 -1.89
N ASN A 64 24.45 -0.91 -2.47
CA ASN A 64 25.82 -0.41 -2.38
C ASN A 64 26.20 -0.01 -0.93
N GLN A 65 25.25 0.56 -0.15
CA GLN A 65 25.47 0.83 1.26
C GLN A 65 25.66 -0.47 2.06
N PHE A 66 24.81 -1.48 1.84
CA PHE A 66 24.94 -2.80 2.47
C PHE A 66 26.28 -3.47 2.13
N LYS A 67 26.69 -3.41 0.86
CA LYS A 67 27.98 -3.91 0.41
C LYS A 67 29.14 -3.17 1.09
N THR A 68 29.08 -1.84 1.19
CA THR A 68 30.12 -1.02 1.81
C THR A 68 30.24 -1.30 3.32
N ILE A 69 29.13 -1.56 4.00
CA ILE A 69 29.08 -1.99 5.40
C ILE A 69 29.66 -3.41 5.57
N GLY A 70 29.71 -4.20 4.50
CA GLY A 70 30.17 -5.59 4.50
C GLY A 70 29.12 -6.59 4.96
N LEU A 71 27.86 -6.34 4.60
CA LEU A 71 26.79 -7.32 4.79
C LEU A 71 26.93 -8.46 3.77
N ILE A 72 26.40 -9.62 4.13
CA ILE A 72 26.26 -10.76 3.21
C ILE A 72 24.97 -10.54 2.41
N PRO A 73 25.01 -10.66 1.07
CA PRO A 73 23.78 -10.59 0.27
C PRO A 73 22.82 -11.73 0.63
N LYS A 74 21.54 -11.41 0.72
CA LYS A 74 20.47 -12.37 1.07
C LYS A 74 19.20 -12.17 0.24
N GLY A 75 19.28 -11.48 -0.90
CA GLY A 75 18.25 -11.48 -1.92
C GLY A 75 18.24 -12.80 -2.70
N THR A 76 17.38 -12.91 -3.70
CA THR A 76 17.39 -14.02 -4.67
C THR A 76 18.38 -13.76 -5.82
N ASN A 77 18.77 -12.50 -6.00
CA ASN A 77 19.80 -12.05 -6.93
C ASN A 77 20.72 -11.06 -6.20
N ASP A 78 21.80 -11.55 -5.61
CA ASP A 78 22.71 -10.77 -4.75
C ASP A 78 21.93 -10.15 -3.56
N TYR A 79 21.90 -8.82 -3.41
CA TYR A 79 21.07 -8.14 -2.40
C TYR A 79 19.61 -7.99 -2.84
N LEU A 80 19.28 -8.18 -4.10
CA LEU A 80 17.97 -7.90 -4.66
C LEU A 80 17.03 -9.12 -4.58
N GLN A 81 15.78 -8.87 -4.22
CA GLN A 81 14.70 -9.85 -4.30
C GLN A 81 13.56 -9.25 -5.15
N PRO A 82 13.60 -9.41 -6.48
CA PRO A 82 12.52 -8.94 -7.34
C PRO A 82 11.25 -9.77 -7.16
N PHE A 83 10.10 -9.12 -7.30
CA PHE A 83 8.79 -9.75 -7.25
C PHE A 83 7.83 -9.08 -8.23
N GLU A 84 6.84 -9.84 -8.70
CA GLU A 84 5.85 -9.36 -9.65
C GLU A 84 4.62 -8.82 -8.93
N ILE A 85 4.12 -7.67 -9.40
CA ILE A 85 2.87 -7.06 -8.98
C ILE A 85 1.92 -7.09 -10.17
N ASN A 86 0.77 -7.73 -10.03
CA ASN A 86 -0.28 -7.70 -11.03
C ASN A 86 -1.16 -6.47 -10.81
N GLU A 87 -1.15 -5.53 -11.77
CA GLU A 87 -1.96 -4.31 -11.75
C GLU A 87 -3.31 -4.47 -12.48
N GLY A 88 -3.69 -5.69 -12.81
CA GLY A 88 -4.88 -6.01 -13.58
C GLY A 88 -4.59 -6.21 -15.06
N LYS A 89 -5.52 -5.81 -15.93
CA LYS A 89 -5.44 -5.98 -17.38
C LYS A 89 -5.12 -4.67 -18.10
N GLN A 90 -4.51 -4.78 -19.27
CA GLN A 90 -4.27 -3.66 -20.19
C GLN A 90 -4.64 -4.05 -21.60
N ILE A 91 -4.98 -3.05 -22.42
CA ILE A 91 -5.17 -3.24 -23.86
C ILE A 91 -3.79 -3.12 -24.52
N ASN A 92 -3.37 -4.19 -25.22
CA ASN A 92 -2.11 -4.18 -25.93
C ASN A 92 -2.21 -3.38 -27.25
N PRO A 93 -1.11 -2.77 -27.73
CA PRO A 93 -1.09 -1.93 -28.94
C PRO A 93 -1.48 -2.67 -30.23
N THR A 94 -1.49 -4.00 -30.20
CA THR A 94 -1.91 -4.83 -31.36
C THR A 94 -3.42 -4.92 -31.51
N THR A 95 -4.22 -4.37 -30.56
CA THR A 95 -5.67 -4.26 -30.64
C THR A 95 -6.05 -3.24 -31.72
N TYR A 96 -6.91 -3.64 -32.66
CA TYR A 96 -7.44 -2.73 -33.67
C TYR A 96 -8.89 -3.06 -34.03
N LEU A 97 -9.59 -2.08 -34.58
CA LEU A 97 -10.90 -2.20 -35.18
C LEU A 97 -10.94 -1.38 -36.47
N THR A 98 -11.37 -2.01 -37.56
CA THR A 98 -11.72 -1.31 -38.79
C THR A 98 -13.19 -1.56 -39.16
N ILE A 99 -13.85 -0.52 -39.64
CA ILE A 99 -15.20 -0.58 -40.21
C ILE A 99 -15.11 0.01 -41.60
N ASP A 100 -15.50 -0.76 -42.62
CA ASP A 100 -15.45 -0.38 -44.06
C ASP A 100 -14.05 0.13 -44.45
N GLY A 101 -13.01 -0.56 -44.00
CA GLY A 101 -11.62 -0.24 -44.28
C GLY A 101 -11.08 1.00 -43.55
N LYS A 102 -11.85 1.63 -42.69
CA LYS A 102 -11.42 2.78 -41.88
C LYS A 102 -11.01 2.34 -40.46
N ASN A 103 -9.79 2.67 -40.04
CA ASN A 103 -9.31 2.38 -38.71
C ASN A 103 -9.97 3.29 -37.67
N LEU A 104 -10.48 2.72 -36.60
CA LEU A 104 -10.97 3.43 -35.44
C LEU A 104 -9.81 3.67 -34.43
N VAL A 105 -9.88 4.78 -33.72
CA VAL A 105 -8.86 5.18 -32.74
C VAL A 105 -9.13 4.52 -31.39
N LEU A 106 -8.20 3.66 -30.96
CA LEU A 106 -8.27 2.98 -29.68
C LEU A 106 -8.32 3.99 -28.51
N ASN A 107 -9.12 3.68 -27.48
CA ASN A 107 -9.39 4.52 -26.29
C ASN A 107 -10.07 5.87 -26.58
N LYS A 108 -10.42 6.16 -27.82
CA LYS A 108 -11.15 7.36 -28.21
C LYS A 108 -12.46 7.02 -28.94
N GLU A 109 -12.38 6.21 -29.99
CA GLU A 109 -13.54 5.80 -30.78
C GLU A 109 -14.06 4.41 -30.37
N PHE A 110 -13.16 3.55 -29.85
CA PHE A 110 -13.54 2.25 -29.30
C PHE A 110 -12.57 1.80 -28.21
N PHE A 111 -13.01 0.84 -27.40
CA PHE A 111 -12.15 0.02 -26.53
C PHE A 111 -12.81 -1.33 -26.25
N PRO A 112 -12.05 -2.43 -26.11
CA PRO A 112 -12.58 -3.69 -25.61
C PRO A 112 -12.88 -3.58 -24.11
N LEU A 113 -13.89 -4.28 -23.62
CA LEU A 113 -14.11 -4.41 -22.19
C LEU A 113 -13.12 -5.41 -21.57
N ALA A 114 -12.78 -5.27 -20.29
CA ALA A 114 -11.86 -6.17 -19.59
C ALA A 114 -12.34 -7.64 -19.54
N ILE A 115 -13.65 -7.87 -19.75
CA ILE A 115 -14.29 -9.19 -19.86
C ILE A 115 -14.13 -9.83 -21.23
N SER A 116 -13.66 -9.10 -22.26
CA SER A 116 -13.57 -9.54 -23.64
C SER A 116 -12.59 -10.70 -23.79
N ALA A 117 -12.94 -11.70 -24.62
CA ALA A 117 -11.98 -12.66 -25.12
C ALA A 117 -11.01 -12.01 -26.10
N ASN A 118 -9.77 -12.51 -26.13
CA ASN A 118 -8.82 -12.22 -27.18
C ASN A 118 -9.19 -13.02 -28.44
N ALA A 119 -9.40 -12.33 -29.56
CA ALA A 119 -9.70 -12.95 -30.83
C ALA A 119 -9.40 -12.02 -32.00
N THR A 120 -9.31 -12.61 -33.20
CA THR A 120 -9.29 -11.88 -34.47
C THR A 120 -10.53 -12.29 -35.27
N ILE A 121 -11.28 -11.32 -35.75
CA ILE A 121 -12.55 -11.51 -36.46
C ILE A 121 -12.55 -10.68 -37.74
N GLU A 122 -12.98 -11.30 -38.83
CA GLU A 122 -13.33 -10.61 -40.06
C GLU A 122 -14.74 -11.09 -40.43
N ALA A 123 -15.68 -10.15 -40.51
CA ALA A 123 -17.09 -10.49 -40.79
C ALA A 123 -17.84 -9.32 -41.39
N LEU A 124 -18.86 -9.66 -42.17
CA LEU A 124 -19.91 -8.72 -42.55
C LEU A 124 -20.99 -8.74 -41.45
N ALA A 125 -21.46 -7.57 -41.04
CA ALA A 125 -22.49 -7.44 -40.02
C ALA A 125 -23.46 -6.31 -40.34
N SER A 126 -24.71 -6.44 -39.88
CA SER A 126 -25.71 -5.39 -39.91
C SER A 126 -26.12 -5.04 -38.49
N LEU A 127 -26.38 -3.75 -38.22
CA LEU A 127 -26.81 -3.32 -36.90
C LEU A 127 -28.12 -3.96 -36.45
N ALA A 128 -29.04 -4.16 -37.42
CA ALA A 128 -30.38 -4.63 -37.14
C ALA A 128 -30.49 -6.16 -37.02
N LEU A 129 -29.47 -6.92 -37.44
CA LEU A 129 -29.55 -8.37 -37.57
C LEU A 129 -28.63 -9.06 -36.54
N GLN A 130 -29.16 -10.14 -35.94
CA GLN A 130 -28.42 -11.01 -35.03
C GLN A 130 -28.22 -12.39 -35.68
N GLU A 131 -27.35 -12.42 -36.71
CA GLU A 131 -27.05 -13.64 -37.45
C GLU A 131 -25.99 -14.48 -36.76
N GLN A 132 -25.98 -15.80 -36.98
CA GLN A 132 -24.93 -16.67 -36.51
C GLN A 132 -23.59 -16.35 -37.17
N ASN A 133 -22.50 -16.46 -36.41
CA ASN A 133 -21.13 -16.17 -36.83
C ASN A 133 -20.91 -14.73 -37.32
N SER A 134 -21.74 -13.78 -36.86
CA SER A 134 -21.57 -12.35 -37.10
C SER A 134 -21.48 -11.56 -35.81
N PRO A 135 -20.87 -10.35 -35.82
CA PRO A 135 -20.92 -9.41 -34.71
C PRO A 135 -22.36 -8.93 -34.46
N TRP A 136 -22.75 -8.85 -33.18
CA TRP A 136 -24.02 -8.30 -32.75
C TRP A 136 -23.86 -6.95 -32.08
N PHE A 137 -24.82 -6.05 -32.33
CA PHE A 137 -24.79 -4.69 -31.79
C PHE A 137 -25.89 -4.51 -30.74
N TYR A 138 -25.56 -3.88 -29.64
CA TYR A 138 -26.50 -3.57 -28.56
C TYR A 138 -26.41 -2.10 -28.18
N ASP A 139 -27.54 -1.40 -28.30
CA ASP A 139 -27.69 -0.05 -27.78
C ASP A 139 -28.04 -0.10 -26.27
N LEU A 140 -27.23 0.51 -25.47
CA LEU A 140 -27.39 0.55 -24.01
C LEU A 140 -28.42 1.61 -23.56
N LYS A 141 -28.90 2.47 -24.46
CA LYS A 141 -29.81 3.59 -24.13
C LYS A 141 -31.02 3.15 -23.34
N GLU A 142 -31.75 2.13 -23.80
CA GLU A 142 -32.97 1.66 -23.11
C GLU A 142 -32.61 0.98 -21.77
N LEU A 143 -31.55 0.18 -21.74
CA LEU A 143 -31.07 -0.51 -20.54
C LEU A 143 -30.70 0.50 -19.46
N LEU A 144 -29.97 1.55 -19.81
CA LEU A 144 -29.55 2.60 -18.88
C LEU A 144 -30.74 3.46 -18.43
N SER A 145 -31.63 3.86 -19.35
CA SER A 145 -32.77 4.71 -19.02
C SER A 145 -33.79 4.00 -18.12
N SER A 146 -34.08 2.74 -18.36
CA SER A 146 -35.01 1.94 -17.56
C SER A 146 -34.47 1.65 -16.16
N ASN A 147 -33.16 1.64 -15.98
CA ASN A 147 -32.49 1.40 -14.69
C ASN A 147 -31.92 2.67 -14.03
N ALA A 148 -32.15 3.85 -14.58
CA ALA A 148 -31.59 5.12 -14.06
C ALA A 148 -31.92 5.41 -12.60
N LYS A 149 -33.02 4.87 -12.05
CA LYS A 149 -33.45 5.01 -10.66
C LYS A 149 -33.24 3.74 -9.83
N ASN A 150 -32.65 2.70 -10.39
CA ASN A 150 -32.38 1.44 -9.70
C ASN A 150 -30.97 1.46 -9.09
N PRO A 151 -30.82 1.67 -7.77
CA PRO A 151 -29.50 1.73 -7.13
C PRO A 151 -28.75 0.37 -7.13
N HIS A 152 -29.45 -0.72 -7.43
CA HIS A 152 -28.89 -2.08 -7.49
C HIS A 152 -28.54 -2.51 -8.91
N PHE A 153 -28.75 -1.65 -9.89
CA PHE A 153 -28.40 -1.98 -11.28
C PHE A 153 -26.89 -1.94 -11.47
N ASP A 154 -26.32 -3.08 -11.88
CA ASP A 154 -24.92 -3.20 -12.25
C ASP A 154 -24.83 -3.38 -13.78
N LEU A 155 -24.28 -2.36 -14.45
CA LEU A 155 -24.12 -2.36 -15.90
C LEU A 155 -23.14 -3.45 -16.35
N ASN A 156 -22.06 -3.70 -15.60
CA ASN A 156 -21.09 -4.74 -15.95
C ASN A 156 -21.75 -6.13 -15.88
N GLU A 157 -22.53 -6.41 -14.85
CA GLU A 157 -23.25 -7.68 -14.72
C GLU A 157 -24.26 -7.87 -15.86
N ALA A 158 -25.02 -6.83 -16.19
CA ALA A 158 -25.99 -6.87 -17.29
C ALA A 158 -25.31 -7.13 -18.64
N VAL A 159 -24.18 -6.48 -18.90
CA VAL A 159 -23.38 -6.66 -20.11
C VAL A 159 -22.74 -8.05 -20.18
N ILE A 160 -22.19 -8.56 -19.08
CA ILE A 160 -21.67 -9.94 -19.02
C ILE A 160 -22.75 -10.94 -19.37
N LYS A 161 -23.94 -10.78 -18.77
CA LYS A 161 -25.09 -11.66 -19.03
C LYS A 161 -25.54 -11.62 -20.49
N SER A 162 -25.73 -10.44 -21.05
CA SER A 162 -26.16 -10.28 -22.45
C SER A 162 -25.11 -10.78 -23.45
N SER A 163 -23.81 -10.57 -23.16
CA SER A 163 -22.72 -11.05 -24.00
C SER A 163 -22.58 -12.58 -23.95
N LYS A 164 -22.75 -13.20 -22.78
CA LYS A 164 -22.82 -14.67 -22.66
C LYS A 164 -24.00 -15.26 -23.42
N GLU A 165 -25.15 -14.61 -23.37
CA GLU A 165 -26.34 -15.04 -24.12
C GLU A 165 -26.13 -14.89 -25.64
N ALA A 166 -25.56 -13.78 -26.09
CA ALA A 166 -25.21 -13.59 -27.51
C ALA A 166 -24.24 -14.68 -27.99
N ALA A 167 -23.20 -14.99 -27.21
CA ALA A 167 -22.26 -16.07 -27.53
C ALA A 167 -22.96 -17.43 -27.69
N LYS A 168 -23.87 -17.79 -26.79
CA LYS A 168 -24.65 -19.03 -26.86
C LYS A 168 -25.53 -19.10 -28.10
N ARG A 169 -26.04 -17.96 -28.57
CA ARG A 169 -26.90 -17.85 -29.73
C ARG A 169 -26.14 -17.72 -31.05
N GLY A 170 -24.79 -17.69 -31.01
CA GLY A 170 -23.94 -17.75 -32.19
C GLY A 170 -23.30 -16.43 -32.61
N ALA A 171 -23.37 -15.37 -31.79
CA ALA A 171 -22.56 -14.18 -32.02
C ALA A 171 -21.07 -14.51 -31.95
N ASN A 172 -20.26 -13.94 -32.83
CA ASN A 172 -18.79 -14.06 -32.79
C ASN A 172 -18.11 -12.84 -32.13
N ALA A 173 -18.83 -11.72 -31.97
CA ALA A 173 -18.47 -10.56 -31.19
C ALA A 173 -19.71 -9.81 -30.71
N VAL A 174 -19.56 -8.98 -29.68
CA VAL A 174 -20.57 -8.03 -29.21
C VAL A 174 -20.02 -6.63 -29.28
N PHE A 175 -20.73 -5.73 -29.99
CA PHE A 175 -20.46 -4.30 -29.96
C PHE A 175 -21.53 -3.60 -29.14
N LEU A 176 -21.10 -2.86 -28.13
CA LEU A 176 -21.93 -2.08 -27.24
C LEU A 176 -21.78 -0.61 -27.59
N TYR A 177 -22.86 0.11 -27.60
CA TYR A 177 -22.84 1.56 -27.75
C TYR A 177 -24.01 2.21 -27.02
N ASN A 178 -23.99 3.52 -26.86
CA ASN A 178 -25.06 4.26 -26.23
C ASN A 178 -25.48 5.41 -27.15
N SER A 179 -26.67 5.30 -27.77
CA SER A 179 -27.22 6.34 -28.64
C SER A 179 -27.84 7.52 -27.86
N ALA A 180 -27.84 7.50 -26.51
CA ALA A 180 -28.28 8.64 -25.71
C ALA A 180 -27.41 9.87 -25.96
N ILE A 181 -27.98 11.05 -25.79
CA ILE A 181 -27.27 12.33 -25.97
C ILE A 181 -26.15 12.53 -24.93
N GLN A 182 -26.32 11.97 -23.74
CA GLN A 182 -25.33 12.06 -22.66
C GLN A 182 -24.33 10.91 -22.75
N SER A 183 -23.04 11.23 -22.58
CA SER A 183 -22.01 10.23 -22.41
C SER A 183 -22.26 9.43 -21.13
N ASP A 184 -22.11 8.11 -21.22
CA ASP A 184 -22.17 7.22 -20.05
C ASP A 184 -20.86 7.20 -19.25
N GLY A 185 -19.81 7.87 -19.76
CA GLY A 185 -18.51 7.97 -19.10
C GLY A 185 -17.72 6.65 -19.03
N TRP A 186 -18.16 5.64 -19.80
CA TRP A 186 -17.51 4.33 -19.76
C TRP A 186 -16.08 4.37 -20.30
N GLN A 187 -15.17 3.66 -19.61
CA GLN A 187 -13.76 3.53 -19.92
C GLN A 187 -13.29 2.10 -19.63
N PHE A 188 -12.14 1.72 -20.15
CA PHE A 188 -11.55 0.42 -19.86
C PHE A 188 -11.23 0.27 -18.37
N GLN A 189 -11.80 -0.76 -17.73
CA GLN A 189 -11.68 -1.05 -16.30
C GLN A 189 -10.76 -2.27 -16.08
N GLY A 190 -9.46 -2.10 -16.31
CA GLY A 190 -8.49 -3.21 -16.23
C GLY A 190 -8.28 -3.82 -14.83
N LYS A 191 -8.59 -3.09 -13.76
CA LYS A 191 -8.45 -3.57 -12.38
C LYS A 191 -9.61 -4.46 -11.91
N GLU A 192 -10.70 -4.53 -12.65
CA GLU A 192 -11.84 -5.37 -12.29
C GLU A 192 -11.55 -6.84 -12.58
N ASN A 193 -11.62 -7.68 -11.57
CA ASN A 193 -11.48 -9.13 -11.73
C ASN A 193 -12.84 -9.73 -12.13
N LEU A 194 -13.26 -9.47 -13.38
CA LEU A 194 -14.50 -9.96 -13.94
C LEU A 194 -14.26 -11.24 -14.74
N GLU A 195 -15.27 -12.11 -14.76
CA GLU A 195 -15.25 -13.33 -15.56
C GLU A 195 -15.18 -13.01 -17.06
N THR A 196 -14.23 -13.59 -17.77
CA THR A 196 -14.05 -13.40 -19.20
C THR A 196 -15.19 -14.09 -19.98
N VAL A 197 -15.77 -13.40 -20.95
CA VAL A 197 -16.74 -13.94 -21.90
C VAL A 197 -15.98 -14.65 -23.02
N SER A 198 -16.61 -15.65 -23.65
CA SER A 198 -15.96 -16.46 -24.69
C SER A 198 -15.77 -15.78 -26.05
N ILE A 199 -16.30 -14.57 -26.23
CA ILE A 199 -16.23 -13.77 -27.46
C ILE A 199 -15.75 -12.36 -27.17
N PRO A 200 -15.21 -11.62 -28.17
CA PRO A 200 -14.93 -10.20 -28.04
C PRO A 200 -16.14 -9.37 -27.63
N VAL A 201 -15.90 -8.44 -26.68
CA VAL A 201 -16.89 -7.45 -26.26
C VAL A 201 -16.24 -6.07 -26.34
N VAL A 202 -16.80 -5.23 -27.21
CA VAL A 202 -16.21 -3.93 -27.58
C VAL A 202 -17.22 -2.82 -27.33
N TYR A 203 -16.77 -1.72 -26.72
CA TYR A 203 -17.56 -0.50 -26.62
C TYR A 203 -17.17 0.50 -27.71
N LEU A 204 -18.18 1.10 -28.35
CA LEU A 204 -18.04 2.16 -29.34
C LEU A 204 -18.48 3.50 -28.75
N SER A 205 -17.67 4.53 -28.89
CA SER A 205 -18.02 5.88 -28.44
C SER A 205 -19.16 6.48 -29.30
N ASN A 206 -19.87 7.47 -28.75
CA ASN A 206 -20.91 8.19 -29.46
C ASN A 206 -20.43 8.83 -30.79
N ASP A 207 -19.17 9.28 -30.81
CA ASP A 207 -18.56 9.84 -32.01
C ASP A 207 -18.34 8.75 -33.09
N ALA A 208 -17.91 7.56 -32.68
CA ALA A 208 -17.77 6.42 -33.56
C ALA A 208 -19.13 5.97 -34.09
N VAL A 209 -20.18 5.92 -33.26
CA VAL A 209 -21.54 5.57 -33.67
C VAL A 209 -22.05 6.52 -34.72
N LYS A 210 -21.96 7.83 -34.50
CA LYS A 210 -22.41 8.85 -35.49
C LYS A 210 -21.65 8.77 -36.80
N LYS A 211 -20.37 8.41 -36.75
CA LYS A 211 -19.48 8.40 -37.93
C LYS A 211 -19.60 7.12 -38.76
N TYR A 212 -19.78 5.97 -38.12
CA TYR A 212 -19.68 4.67 -38.76
C TYR A 212 -20.98 3.86 -38.72
N LEU A 213 -21.94 4.18 -37.86
CA LEU A 213 -23.17 3.42 -37.62
C LEU A 213 -24.44 4.24 -37.90
N SER A 214 -24.34 5.32 -38.69
CA SER A 214 -25.45 6.22 -38.96
C SER A 214 -26.54 5.61 -39.88
N ASP A 215 -26.21 4.60 -40.67
CA ASP A 215 -27.14 3.85 -41.54
C ASP A 215 -27.37 2.45 -40.94
N GLU A 216 -28.50 2.27 -40.27
CA GLU A 216 -28.86 0.99 -39.62
C GLU A 216 -29.11 -0.15 -40.65
N SER A 217 -29.33 0.19 -41.93
CA SER A 217 -29.56 -0.78 -43.01
C SER A 217 -28.27 -1.24 -43.71
N ALA A 218 -27.15 -0.56 -43.44
CA ALA A 218 -25.88 -0.87 -44.08
C ALA A 218 -25.32 -2.22 -43.60
N THR A 219 -24.66 -2.91 -44.53
CA THR A 219 -23.79 -4.05 -44.20
C THR A 219 -22.38 -3.53 -44.02
N LEU A 220 -21.82 -3.72 -42.85
CA LEU A 220 -20.51 -3.23 -42.44
C LEU A 220 -19.44 -4.33 -42.61
N ASP A 221 -18.32 -4.00 -43.25
CA ASP A 221 -17.12 -4.86 -43.25
C ASP A 221 -16.31 -4.58 -42.02
N ILE A 222 -16.26 -5.55 -41.07
CA ILE A 222 -15.64 -5.42 -39.78
C ILE A 222 -14.39 -6.29 -39.68
N LYS A 223 -13.25 -5.68 -39.35
CA LYS A 223 -12.05 -6.40 -38.95
C LYS A 223 -11.65 -5.97 -37.54
N LEU A 224 -11.64 -6.93 -36.65
CA LEU A 224 -11.40 -6.72 -35.23
C LEU A 224 -10.27 -7.64 -34.74
N LYS A 225 -9.31 -7.10 -34.04
CA LYS A 225 -8.39 -7.87 -33.21
C LYS A 225 -8.41 -7.31 -31.78
N ILE A 226 -8.72 -8.17 -30.83
CA ILE A 226 -8.61 -7.88 -29.41
C ILE A 226 -7.40 -8.60 -28.87
N ASP A 227 -6.55 -7.85 -28.20
CA ASP A 227 -5.39 -8.33 -27.47
C ASP A 227 -5.34 -7.61 -26.11
N ILE A 228 -5.84 -8.29 -25.07
CA ILE A 228 -5.83 -7.85 -23.67
C ILE A 228 -4.82 -8.74 -22.95
N GLY A 229 -3.85 -8.12 -22.29
CA GLY A 229 -2.84 -8.80 -21.48
C GLY A 229 -2.87 -8.35 -20.02
N ASP A 230 -2.14 -9.05 -19.18
CA ASP A 230 -1.92 -8.61 -17.80
C ASP A 230 -0.99 -7.41 -17.80
N LYS A 231 -1.34 -6.43 -17.00
CA LYS A 231 -0.44 -5.32 -16.68
C LYS A 231 0.36 -5.69 -15.46
N LYS A 232 1.66 -5.85 -15.64
CA LYS A 232 2.57 -6.29 -14.60
C LYS A 232 3.64 -5.24 -14.32
N ARG A 233 4.06 -5.18 -13.07
CA ARG A 233 5.12 -4.32 -12.57
C ARG A 233 6.06 -5.16 -11.73
N THR A 234 7.35 -4.84 -11.71
CA THR A 234 8.32 -5.53 -10.84
C THR A 234 8.76 -4.59 -9.74
N GLY A 235 8.46 -4.93 -8.49
CA GLY A 235 9.05 -4.31 -7.32
C GLY A 235 10.29 -5.10 -6.89
N THR A 236 11.16 -4.50 -6.06
CA THR A 236 12.42 -5.14 -5.68
C THR A 236 12.77 -4.84 -4.23
N ASN A 237 12.68 -5.84 -3.34
CA ASN A 237 13.23 -5.72 -1.99
C ASN A 237 14.76 -5.74 -2.02
N VAL A 238 15.40 -5.06 -1.05
CA VAL A 238 16.86 -5.11 -0.86
C VAL A 238 17.18 -5.78 0.48
N VAL A 239 17.95 -6.88 0.46
CA VAL A 239 18.14 -7.76 1.61
C VAL A 239 19.61 -7.98 1.91
N GLY A 240 20.05 -7.57 3.10
CA GLY A 240 21.43 -7.75 3.59
C GLY A 240 21.47 -8.48 4.93
N TYR A 241 22.55 -9.22 5.22
CA TYR A 241 22.63 -10.10 6.37
C TYR A 241 23.95 -9.99 7.13
N ILE A 242 23.88 -10.06 8.45
CA ILE A 242 25.03 -10.28 9.33
C ILE A 242 24.88 -11.68 9.92
N ASP A 243 25.80 -12.55 9.54
CA ASP A 243 25.94 -13.88 10.14
C ASP A 243 26.86 -13.82 11.36
N ASN A 244 26.33 -14.11 12.52
CA ASN A 244 27.07 -14.23 13.75
C ASN A 244 27.19 -15.70 14.21
N GLY A 245 26.70 -16.66 13.43
CA GLY A 245 26.59 -18.06 13.81
C GLY A 245 25.56 -18.30 14.93
N ALA A 246 24.62 -17.38 15.11
CA ALA A 246 23.60 -17.45 16.16
C ALA A 246 22.41 -18.33 15.75
N PRO A 247 21.68 -18.93 16.72
CA PRO A 247 20.53 -19.79 16.41
C PRO A 247 19.30 -19.00 15.93
N THR A 248 19.24 -17.70 16.20
CA THR A 248 18.10 -16.84 15.85
C THR A 248 18.53 -15.63 15.07
N THR A 249 17.57 -15.05 14.34
CA THR A 249 17.76 -13.86 13.49
C THR A 249 16.77 -12.76 13.91
N VAL A 250 17.26 -11.53 14.05
CA VAL A 250 16.44 -10.32 14.19
C VAL A 250 16.30 -9.67 12.83
N ILE A 251 15.07 -9.31 12.45
CA ILE A 251 14.80 -8.57 11.21
C ILE A 251 14.62 -7.09 11.55
N ILE A 252 15.27 -6.23 10.77
CA ILE A 252 15.15 -4.77 10.86
C ILE A 252 14.76 -4.28 9.46
N GLY A 253 13.59 -3.65 9.32
CA GLY A 253 13.04 -3.28 8.04
C GLY A 253 12.41 -1.89 8.00
N ALA A 254 12.27 -1.39 6.79
CA ALA A 254 11.53 -0.20 6.40
C ALA A 254 11.22 -0.31 4.90
N HIS A 255 10.16 0.31 4.41
CA HIS A 255 9.99 0.44 2.97
C HIS A 255 10.80 1.61 2.42
N PHE A 256 11.11 1.56 1.12
CA PHE A 256 11.87 2.62 0.45
C PHE A 256 11.18 3.16 -0.80
N ASP A 257 10.12 2.50 -1.27
CA ASP A 257 9.25 3.04 -2.31
C ASP A 257 8.39 4.19 -1.78
N HIS A 258 7.89 5.02 -2.69
CA HIS A 258 6.92 6.06 -2.38
C HIS A 258 6.03 6.34 -3.60
N LEU A 259 5.30 7.45 -3.60
CA LEU A 259 4.15 7.69 -4.50
C LEU A 259 4.53 8.12 -5.93
N GLY A 260 5.81 8.36 -6.25
CA GLY A 260 6.18 8.86 -7.57
C GLY A 260 5.60 10.26 -7.84
N HIS A 261 4.83 10.38 -8.91
CA HIS A 261 4.06 11.59 -9.23
C HIS A 261 2.59 11.48 -8.79
N GLY A 262 2.26 10.54 -7.90
CA GLY A 262 0.90 10.29 -7.42
C GLY A 262 0.05 9.42 -8.35
N GLU A 263 0.67 8.68 -9.29
CA GLU A 263 -0.01 7.93 -10.34
C GLU A 263 -0.89 6.78 -9.81
N ASP A 264 -0.55 6.24 -8.65
CA ASP A 264 -1.30 5.13 -8.03
C ASP A 264 -2.43 5.60 -7.10
N GLY A 265 -2.61 6.94 -6.94
CA GLY A 265 -3.75 7.54 -6.25
C GLY A 265 -3.57 7.73 -4.74
N GLY A 266 -2.37 7.52 -4.18
CA GLY A 266 -2.05 7.73 -2.77
C GLY A 266 -1.85 9.22 -2.37
N SER A 267 -1.69 10.12 -3.36
CA SER A 267 -1.41 11.54 -3.11
C SER A 267 -2.55 12.26 -2.39
N ARG A 268 -2.20 13.09 -1.42
CA ARG A 268 -3.10 14.04 -0.74
C ARG A 268 -3.03 15.47 -1.32
N GLU A 269 -2.26 15.67 -2.38
CA GLU A 269 -2.21 16.93 -3.12
C GLU A 269 -3.30 16.93 -4.19
N VAL A 270 -4.31 17.80 -4.02
CA VAL A 270 -5.48 17.87 -4.90
C VAL A 270 -5.30 18.88 -6.01
N GLU A 271 -4.57 19.99 -5.74
CA GLU A 271 -4.52 21.13 -6.64
C GLU A 271 -3.40 21.05 -7.70
N LYS A 272 -2.34 20.28 -7.40
CA LYS A 272 -1.14 20.20 -8.24
C LYS A 272 -0.79 18.73 -8.52
N GLN A 273 -1.58 18.09 -9.37
CA GLN A 273 -1.33 16.72 -9.81
C GLN A 273 -0.03 16.62 -10.61
N GLY A 274 0.64 15.47 -10.49
CA GLY A 274 1.85 15.17 -11.26
C GLY A 274 3.15 15.79 -10.71
N GLN A 275 3.14 16.34 -9.50
CA GLN A 275 4.37 16.73 -8.81
C GLN A 275 5.08 15.53 -8.20
N ILE A 276 6.41 15.62 -8.08
CA ILE A 276 7.21 14.58 -7.42
C ILE A 276 6.88 14.54 -5.93
N HIS A 277 6.64 13.34 -5.40
CA HIS A 277 6.49 13.06 -3.98
C HIS A 277 7.80 12.47 -3.48
N ASN A 278 8.67 13.31 -2.89
CA ASN A 278 10.00 12.87 -2.47
C ASN A 278 9.98 11.91 -1.28
N GLY A 279 8.96 11.98 -0.42
CA GLY A 279 8.79 11.04 0.69
C GLY A 279 10.01 10.98 1.60
N ALA A 280 10.42 12.14 2.15
CA ALA A 280 11.62 12.21 2.98
C ALA A 280 11.40 11.57 4.35
N ASP A 281 10.25 11.84 4.98
CA ASP A 281 9.85 11.11 6.17
C ASP A 281 9.22 9.77 5.81
N ASP A 282 8.40 9.74 4.79
CA ASP A 282 7.69 8.57 4.28
C ASP A 282 8.30 8.04 2.95
N ASN A 283 9.26 7.06 2.90
CA ASN A 283 9.90 6.55 4.11
C ASN A 283 11.43 6.47 3.88
N ALA A 284 12.01 7.59 3.37
CA ALA A 284 13.46 7.67 3.29
C ALA A 284 14.09 7.68 4.70
N SER A 285 13.38 8.22 5.72
CA SER A 285 13.82 8.23 7.11
C SER A 285 13.98 6.81 7.67
N GLY A 286 12.95 5.97 7.55
CA GLY A 286 13.03 4.58 7.99
C GLY A 286 14.11 3.79 7.25
N THR A 287 14.24 4.00 5.94
CA THR A 287 15.27 3.36 5.12
C THR A 287 16.69 3.78 5.54
N ALA A 288 16.91 5.08 5.81
CA ALA A 288 18.18 5.58 6.33
C ALA A 288 18.50 4.97 7.70
N ALA A 289 17.49 4.84 8.55
CA ALA A 289 17.62 4.19 9.85
C ALA A 289 18.00 2.70 9.72
N VAL A 290 17.43 1.94 8.73
CA VAL A 290 17.83 0.54 8.44
C VAL A 290 19.32 0.47 8.07
N ILE A 291 19.79 1.35 7.18
CA ILE A 291 21.19 1.38 6.74
C ILE A 291 22.12 1.66 7.92
N GLU A 292 21.79 2.64 8.76
CA GLU A 292 22.62 3.00 9.93
C GLU A 292 22.54 1.94 11.04
N MET A 293 21.41 1.30 11.26
CA MET A 293 21.31 0.14 12.15
C MET A 293 22.19 -1.01 11.67
N ALA A 294 22.26 -1.26 10.36
CA ALA A 294 23.16 -2.26 9.79
C ALA A 294 24.64 -1.92 10.08
N ARG A 295 25.04 -0.67 9.88
CA ARG A 295 26.40 -0.20 10.18
C ARG A 295 26.75 -0.31 11.68
N LEU A 296 25.81 0.09 12.55
CA LEU A 296 26.01 0.05 14.01
C LEU A 296 26.10 -1.39 14.53
N LEU A 297 25.24 -2.29 14.05
CA LEU A 297 25.22 -3.69 14.47
C LEU A 297 26.40 -4.48 13.90
N LYS A 298 26.84 -4.21 12.67
CA LYS A 298 28.04 -4.83 12.09
C LYS A 298 29.28 -4.57 12.94
N ASN A 299 29.41 -3.35 13.47
CA ASN A 299 30.53 -2.92 14.29
C ASN A 299 30.33 -3.21 15.79
N SER A 300 29.22 -3.83 16.18
CA SER A 300 28.89 -4.11 17.57
C SER A 300 29.49 -5.44 18.06
N LYS A 301 29.41 -5.63 19.39
CA LYS A 301 29.75 -6.90 20.05
C LYS A 301 28.51 -7.79 20.28
N LEU A 302 27.37 -7.44 19.70
CA LEU A 302 26.13 -8.19 19.81
C LEU A 302 26.19 -9.40 18.88
N LYS A 303 26.23 -10.61 19.43
CA LYS A 303 26.49 -11.85 18.69
C LYS A 303 25.53 -12.98 19.03
N ASN A 304 24.52 -12.71 19.89
CA ASN A 304 23.58 -13.75 20.28
C ASN A 304 22.43 -13.90 19.25
N ASN A 305 22.30 -12.96 18.30
CA ASN A 305 21.44 -13.05 17.13
C ASN A 305 22.22 -12.78 15.85
N ASN A 306 21.77 -13.34 14.74
CA ASN A 306 22.05 -12.85 13.39
C ASN A 306 21.14 -11.64 13.11
N TYR A 307 21.47 -10.82 12.11
CA TYR A 307 20.66 -9.66 11.77
C TYR A 307 20.38 -9.64 10.27
N LEU A 308 19.10 -9.54 9.91
CA LEU A 308 18.62 -9.37 8.55
C LEU A 308 18.08 -7.95 8.39
N PHE A 309 18.57 -7.23 7.39
CA PHE A 309 18.15 -5.88 7.06
C PHE A 309 17.39 -5.93 5.74
N ILE A 310 16.18 -5.39 5.73
CA ILE A 310 15.33 -5.40 4.55
C ILE A 310 14.82 -3.99 4.28
N ALA A 311 15.09 -3.47 3.09
CA ALA A 311 14.34 -2.35 2.55
C ALA A 311 13.27 -2.93 1.60
N PHE A 312 12.01 -2.75 1.97
CA PHE A 312 10.86 -3.27 1.22
C PHE A 312 10.47 -2.31 0.10
N SER A 313 9.97 -2.85 -1.02
CA SER A 313 9.31 -2.09 -2.06
C SER A 313 7.83 -2.47 -2.13
N GLY A 314 7.00 -1.58 -2.71
CA GLY A 314 5.58 -1.83 -2.90
C GLY A 314 4.76 -1.80 -1.62
N GLU A 315 5.23 -1.12 -0.59
CA GLU A 315 4.46 -0.87 0.63
C GLU A 315 3.25 -0.01 0.32
N GLU A 316 3.44 1.10 -0.39
CA GLU A 316 2.44 2.08 -0.79
C GLU A 316 1.33 1.50 -1.70
N LEU A 317 1.60 0.38 -2.32
CA LEU A 317 0.64 -0.38 -3.12
C LEU A 317 -0.15 -1.41 -2.28
N GLY A 318 0.21 -1.59 -1.00
CA GLY A 318 -0.42 -2.51 -0.06
C GLY A 318 0.48 -3.64 0.42
N LEU A 319 1.68 -3.32 0.91
CA LEU A 319 2.62 -4.23 1.57
C LEU A 319 3.16 -5.36 0.67
N PHE A 320 3.21 -5.14 -0.66
CA PHE A 320 3.58 -6.22 -1.60
C PHE A 320 4.94 -6.82 -1.31
N GLY A 321 5.96 -6.00 -1.01
CA GLY A 321 7.32 -6.47 -0.77
C GLY A 321 7.48 -7.29 0.49
N SER A 322 6.92 -6.85 1.61
CA SER A 322 7.00 -7.61 2.87
C SER A 322 6.16 -8.87 2.83
N LYS A 323 4.99 -8.85 2.18
CA LYS A 323 4.18 -10.03 1.93
C LYS A 323 4.92 -11.04 1.08
N TYR A 324 5.49 -10.59 -0.07
CA TYR A 324 6.29 -11.46 -0.92
C TYR A 324 7.47 -12.07 -0.17
N PHE A 325 8.20 -11.27 0.64
CA PHE A 325 9.31 -11.78 1.43
C PHE A 325 8.84 -12.85 2.43
N THR A 326 7.72 -12.65 3.11
CA THR A 326 7.21 -13.63 4.09
C THR A 326 6.59 -14.89 3.45
N GLU A 327 6.20 -14.82 2.19
CA GLU A 327 5.74 -15.98 1.39
C GLU A 327 6.90 -16.71 0.70
N HIS A 328 7.97 -15.98 0.33
CA HIS A 328 9.17 -16.47 -0.35
C HIS A 328 10.45 -16.05 0.39
N PRO A 329 10.59 -16.46 1.67
CA PRO A 329 11.68 -15.99 2.51
C PRO A 329 13.03 -16.54 2.05
N THR A 330 14.07 -15.71 2.17
CA THR A 330 15.46 -16.08 1.86
C THR A 330 16.20 -16.62 3.10
N ILE A 331 15.53 -16.69 4.23
CA ILE A 331 15.97 -17.31 5.48
C ILE A 331 14.84 -18.18 6.05
N ASP A 332 15.14 -19.07 7.00
CA ASP A 332 14.11 -19.81 7.73
C ASP A 332 13.38 -18.90 8.73
N LEU A 333 12.11 -18.59 8.46
CA LEU A 333 11.29 -17.74 9.34
C LEU A 333 11.06 -18.36 10.74
N ASN A 334 11.16 -19.69 10.88
CA ASN A 334 11.07 -20.33 12.19
C ASN A 334 12.21 -19.92 13.13
N ASN A 335 13.33 -19.48 12.58
CA ASN A 335 14.49 -19.00 13.33
C ASN A 335 14.48 -17.49 13.56
N VAL A 336 13.44 -16.78 13.11
CA VAL A 336 13.31 -15.36 13.40
C VAL A 336 12.88 -15.15 14.83
N ASN A 337 13.65 -14.33 15.55
CA ASN A 337 13.38 -13.97 16.93
C ASN A 337 12.27 -12.91 17.01
N TYR A 338 12.46 -11.80 16.32
CA TYR A 338 11.48 -10.72 16.18
C TYR A 338 11.82 -9.83 14.98
N MET A 339 10.87 -8.95 14.62
CA MET A 339 11.06 -7.95 13.58
C MET A 339 10.81 -6.55 14.13
N ILE A 340 11.66 -5.60 13.75
CA ILE A 340 11.48 -4.15 13.98
C ILE A 340 11.25 -3.48 12.65
N ASN A 341 10.15 -2.76 12.53
CA ASN A 341 9.80 -1.93 11.39
C ASN A 341 9.89 -0.44 11.75
N MET A 342 10.44 0.34 10.85
CA MET A 342 10.56 1.79 10.99
C MET A 342 9.86 2.46 9.81
N ASP A 343 8.88 3.31 10.13
CA ASP A 343 8.12 4.02 9.12
C ASP A 343 7.79 5.42 9.64
N MET A 344 8.24 6.44 8.91
CA MET A 344 8.13 7.84 9.30
C MET A 344 8.75 8.12 10.68
N VAL A 345 10.06 7.95 10.78
CA VAL A 345 10.82 8.16 12.05
C VAL A 345 11.62 9.47 12.07
N GLY A 346 11.54 10.26 11.01
CA GLY A 346 12.30 11.50 10.81
C GLY A 346 11.58 12.79 11.26
N ARG A 347 10.32 12.76 11.69
CA ARG A 347 9.56 13.96 12.08
C ARG A 347 9.18 13.96 13.57
N LEU A 348 10.09 13.52 14.44
CA LEU A 348 9.89 13.59 15.88
C LEU A 348 9.55 15.03 16.32
N ASN A 349 8.45 15.18 17.04
CA ASN A 349 8.00 16.48 17.53
C ASN A 349 8.90 16.99 18.67
N ASP A 350 9.52 18.16 18.50
CA ASP A 350 10.48 18.76 19.43
C ASP A 350 9.89 19.13 20.81
N SER A 351 8.56 19.27 20.90
CA SER A 351 7.92 19.63 22.17
C SER A 351 7.48 18.42 22.98
N THR A 352 7.05 17.35 22.30
CA THR A 352 6.48 16.16 22.97
C THR A 352 7.43 14.99 23.01
N HIS A 353 8.36 14.90 22.05
CA HIS A 353 9.31 13.79 21.86
C HIS A 353 8.63 12.41 21.85
N VAL A 354 7.35 12.34 21.45
CA VAL A 354 6.55 11.11 21.48
C VAL A 354 6.84 10.25 20.27
N VAL A 355 7.19 8.99 20.52
CA VAL A 355 7.31 7.92 19.54
C VAL A 355 6.20 6.91 19.80
N THR A 356 5.42 6.57 18.80
CA THR A 356 4.47 5.46 18.86
C THR A 356 5.21 4.15 18.60
N VAL A 357 4.98 3.17 19.45
CA VAL A 357 5.54 1.81 19.33
C VAL A 357 4.39 0.83 19.23
N GLY A 358 4.09 0.40 17.98
CA GLY A 358 3.13 -0.65 17.68
C GLY A 358 3.71 -2.04 17.94
N GLY A 359 2.85 -3.05 18.01
CA GLY A 359 3.26 -4.43 18.23
C GLY A 359 3.67 -4.76 19.67
N TYR A 360 3.52 -3.84 20.61
CA TYR A 360 3.95 -4.02 21.99
C TYR A 360 3.31 -5.24 22.69
N GLY A 361 2.10 -5.62 22.28
CA GLY A 361 1.40 -6.81 22.79
C GLY A 361 1.85 -8.13 22.16
N THR A 362 2.70 -8.12 21.12
CA THR A 362 3.06 -9.32 20.34
C THR A 362 4.05 -10.25 21.07
N SER A 363 4.63 -9.78 22.16
CA SER A 363 5.44 -10.61 23.08
C SER A 363 5.29 -10.12 24.51
N PRO A 364 5.20 -11.03 25.51
CA PRO A 364 5.19 -10.65 26.93
C PRO A 364 6.53 -10.07 27.39
N SER A 365 7.59 -10.30 26.62
CA SER A 365 8.95 -9.82 26.96
C SER A 365 9.15 -8.33 26.70
N TRP A 366 8.35 -7.70 25.82
CA TRP A 366 8.53 -6.28 25.49
C TRP A 366 8.48 -5.36 26.71
N GLY A 367 7.54 -5.59 27.63
CA GLY A 367 7.44 -4.80 28.87
C GLY A 367 8.71 -4.83 29.70
N ALA A 368 9.33 -6.00 29.86
CA ALA A 368 10.59 -6.15 30.59
C ALA A 368 11.77 -5.50 29.85
N ILE A 369 11.85 -5.66 28.53
CA ILE A 369 12.91 -5.08 27.69
C ILE A 369 12.87 -3.54 27.77
N TYR A 370 11.70 -2.93 27.61
CA TYR A 370 11.55 -1.47 27.69
C TYR A 370 11.85 -0.94 29.10
N ASN A 371 11.42 -1.64 30.15
CA ASN A 371 11.75 -1.28 31.53
C ASN A 371 13.27 -1.33 31.82
N LEU A 372 13.97 -2.34 31.30
CA LEU A 372 15.41 -2.46 31.42
C LEU A 372 16.16 -1.39 30.63
N THR A 373 15.69 -1.09 29.42
CA THR A 373 16.23 -0.04 28.56
C THR A 373 16.13 1.33 29.24
N GLY A 374 14.95 1.67 29.80
CA GLY A 374 14.71 2.93 30.50
C GLY A 374 15.53 3.09 31.78
N LYS A 375 15.71 2.00 32.57
CA LYS A 375 16.50 2.03 33.79
C LYS A 375 18.00 2.20 33.55
N LYS A 376 18.53 1.62 32.49
CA LYS A 376 19.98 1.65 32.22
C LYS A 376 20.43 2.91 31.52
N LYS A 377 19.51 3.78 31.00
CA LYS A 377 19.86 4.98 30.23
C LYS A 377 21.03 4.73 29.26
N LEU A 378 21.00 3.58 28.58
CA LEU A 378 22.08 3.16 27.67
C LEU A 378 22.35 4.23 26.60
N TYR A 379 21.29 4.92 26.18
CA TYR A 379 21.38 6.18 25.48
C TYR A 379 20.42 7.17 26.15
N ALA A 380 20.96 8.32 26.58
CA ALA A 380 20.17 9.41 27.14
C ALA A 380 19.35 10.04 26.00
N THR A 381 18.18 9.51 25.74
CA THR A 381 17.21 10.10 24.82
C THR A 381 16.03 10.59 25.64
N ASP A 382 15.55 11.79 25.33
CA ASP A 382 14.37 12.38 25.98
C ASP A 382 13.07 11.90 25.33
N LEU A 383 13.07 10.67 24.76
CA LEU A 383 11.92 10.09 24.09
C LEU A 383 10.82 9.70 25.08
N ALA A 384 9.60 10.06 24.74
CA ALA A 384 8.38 9.58 25.37
C ALA A 384 7.71 8.52 24.46
N PHE A 385 7.12 7.48 25.04
CA PHE A 385 6.56 6.38 24.26
C PHE A 385 5.06 6.29 24.43
N ARG A 386 4.37 6.10 23.28
CA ARG A 386 2.98 5.66 23.22
C ARG A 386 2.97 4.22 22.70
N PHE A 387 2.54 3.29 23.55
CA PHE A 387 2.47 1.88 23.17
C PHE A 387 1.12 1.53 22.57
N ASP A 388 1.15 0.83 21.44
CA ASP A 388 0.01 0.14 20.86
C ASP A 388 0.29 -1.37 20.91
N SER A 389 -0.68 -2.13 21.43
CA SER A 389 -0.54 -3.58 21.57
C SER A 389 -0.75 -4.34 20.27
N SER A 390 -1.42 -3.75 19.25
CA SER A 390 -1.73 -4.43 18.00
C SER A 390 -0.46 -4.85 17.25
N GLY A 391 -0.43 -6.09 16.79
CA GLY A 391 0.60 -6.59 15.89
C GLY A 391 0.31 -6.28 14.42
N THR A 392 -0.90 -5.82 14.11
CA THR A 392 -1.30 -5.38 12.77
C THR A 392 -1.33 -3.86 12.68
N GLY A 393 -1.07 -3.34 11.51
CA GLY A 393 -1.08 -1.91 11.23
C GLY A 393 -0.83 -1.65 9.73
N PRO A 394 -0.86 -0.39 9.30
CA PRO A 394 -0.71 -0.03 7.90
C PRO A 394 0.76 0.04 7.47
N SER A 395 1.60 -0.94 7.85
CA SER A 395 3.00 -1.01 7.43
C SER A 395 3.53 -2.45 7.51
N ASP A 396 4.75 -2.68 7.02
CA ASP A 396 5.38 -3.98 6.72
C ASP A 396 5.46 -4.97 7.89
N HIS A 397 5.47 -4.50 9.14
CA HIS A 397 5.46 -5.38 10.33
C HIS A 397 4.26 -6.33 10.35
N THR A 398 3.13 -5.93 9.74
CA THR A 398 1.92 -6.73 9.65
C THR A 398 2.18 -8.07 8.97
N SER A 399 2.95 -8.09 7.87
CA SER A 399 3.29 -9.33 7.15
C SER A 399 4.03 -10.35 8.04
N PHE A 400 4.89 -9.88 8.93
CA PHE A 400 5.63 -10.74 9.86
C PHE A 400 4.77 -11.19 11.05
N TYR A 401 3.95 -10.30 11.59
CA TYR A 401 3.00 -10.66 12.64
C TYR A 401 2.06 -11.78 12.19
N LEU A 402 1.57 -11.74 10.94
CA LEU A 402 0.73 -12.79 10.36
C LEU A 402 1.45 -14.16 10.23
N LYS A 403 2.80 -14.17 10.30
CA LYS A 403 3.62 -15.40 10.38
C LYS A 403 3.96 -15.78 11.84
N ASN A 404 3.27 -15.23 12.82
CA ASN A 404 3.49 -15.44 14.26
C ASN A 404 4.89 -15.04 14.74
N ILE A 405 5.44 -13.99 14.17
CA ILE A 405 6.71 -13.39 14.60
C ILE A 405 6.40 -12.16 15.48
N PRO A 406 6.99 -12.03 16.68
CA PRO A 406 6.87 -10.80 17.49
C PRO A 406 7.37 -9.60 16.70
N VAL A 407 6.65 -8.48 16.74
CA VAL A 407 7.01 -7.28 15.99
C VAL A 407 7.02 -6.05 16.88
N LEU A 408 7.82 -5.05 16.49
CA LEU A 408 7.73 -3.67 16.95
C LEU A 408 7.66 -2.76 15.72
N PHE A 409 6.82 -1.75 15.80
CA PHE A 409 6.62 -0.74 14.76
C PHE A 409 6.88 0.65 15.35
N TYR A 410 7.89 1.37 14.82
CA TYR A 410 8.26 2.70 15.25
C TYR A 410 7.73 3.75 14.29
N PHE A 411 7.04 4.76 14.84
CA PHE A 411 6.39 5.81 14.11
C PHE A 411 6.37 7.11 14.91
N THR A 412 6.77 8.24 14.32
CA THR A 412 6.80 9.55 15.03
C THR A 412 5.51 10.36 14.87
N GLY A 413 4.57 9.89 14.07
CA GLY A 413 3.25 10.49 13.92
C GLY A 413 3.02 11.10 12.53
N LEU A 414 1.75 11.29 12.17
CA LEU A 414 1.40 11.98 10.94
C LEU A 414 1.67 13.49 11.06
N HIS A 415 2.07 14.08 9.94
CA HIS A 415 2.30 15.51 9.80
C HIS A 415 1.57 16.07 8.56
N PRO A 416 1.46 17.42 8.41
CA PRO A 416 0.70 18.03 7.30
C PRO A 416 1.24 17.73 5.90
N ASP A 417 2.51 17.30 5.80
CA ASP A 417 3.18 16.99 4.53
C ASP A 417 3.01 15.51 4.10
N TYR A 418 2.43 14.65 4.95
CA TYR A 418 2.23 13.23 4.67
C TYR A 418 1.49 13.00 3.34
N HIS A 419 2.08 12.19 2.45
CA HIS A 419 1.61 11.90 1.10
C HIS A 419 1.47 13.15 0.21
N LYS A 420 2.34 14.14 0.42
CA LYS A 420 2.39 15.36 -0.40
C LYS A 420 3.78 15.60 -0.97
N PRO A 421 3.88 16.35 -2.08
CA PRO A 421 5.16 16.79 -2.63
C PRO A 421 6.02 17.61 -1.66
N THR A 422 5.43 18.07 -0.57
CA THR A 422 6.10 18.89 0.45
C THR A 422 6.77 18.06 1.55
N ASP A 423 6.72 16.71 1.51
CA ASP A 423 7.51 15.85 2.40
C ASP A 423 8.95 15.75 1.90
N ASP A 424 9.76 16.74 2.26
CA ASP A 424 11.11 16.93 1.76
C ASP A 424 12.16 16.90 2.88
N PHE A 425 13.43 16.63 2.52
CA PHE A 425 14.55 16.37 3.43
C PHE A 425 14.90 17.56 4.33
N ASP A 426 14.61 18.81 3.91
CA ASP A 426 14.85 20.02 4.70
C ASP A 426 13.95 20.12 5.94
N LYS A 427 12.90 19.31 6.01
CA LYS A 427 11.93 19.27 7.12
C LYS A 427 12.20 18.18 8.14
N ILE A 428 13.20 17.34 7.92
CA ILE A 428 13.54 16.23 8.81
C ILE A 428 14.19 16.72 10.09
N ASN A 429 13.72 16.20 11.22
CA ASN A 429 14.36 16.35 12.52
C ASN A 429 15.45 15.28 12.69
N TYR A 430 16.59 15.49 12.06
CA TYR A 430 17.72 14.54 12.10
C TYR A 430 18.22 14.20 13.51
N THR A 431 18.14 15.14 14.45
CA THR A 431 18.50 14.89 15.85
C THR A 431 17.47 13.99 16.53
N GLY A 432 16.20 14.22 16.26
CA GLY A 432 15.09 13.37 16.71
C GLY A 432 15.23 11.95 16.18
N GLU A 433 15.46 11.80 14.89
CA GLU A 433 15.66 10.50 14.22
C GLU A 433 16.88 9.76 14.77
N MET A 434 18.02 10.43 14.94
CA MET A 434 19.19 9.87 15.61
C MET A 434 18.84 9.31 16.99
N ASN A 435 18.01 10.00 17.76
CA ASN A 435 17.58 9.53 19.08
C ASN A 435 16.69 8.28 18.97
N VAL A 436 15.79 8.21 17.98
CA VAL A 436 14.98 7.03 17.71
C VAL A 436 15.86 5.83 17.34
N VAL A 437 16.81 5.98 16.43
CA VAL A 437 17.77 4.93 16.03
C VAL A 437 18.58 4.44 17.25
N LYS A 438 19.09 5.34 18.09
CA LYS A 438 19.83 4.99 19.32
C LYS A 438 18.95 4.25 20.32
N HIS A 439 17.69 4.63 20.44
CA HIS A 439 16.74 3.91 21.28
C HIS A 439 16.52 2.48 20.76
N ILE A 440 16.23 2.31 19.45
CA ILE A 440 16.05 1.00 18.83
C ILE A 440 17.29 0.12 19.04
N LEU A 441 18.49 0.67 18.85
CA LEU A 441 19.73 -0.03 19.13
C LEU A 441 19.81 -0.49 20.60
N SER A 442 19.34 0.33 21.54
CA SER A 442 19.33 -0.04 22.96
C SER A 442 18.32 -1.16 23.28
N VAL A 443 17.19 -1.20 22.58
CA VAL A 443 16.22 -2.30 22.68
C VAL A 443 16.87 -3.60 22.17
N VAL A 444 17.49 -3.56 20.98
CA VAL A 444 18.22 -4.71 20.41
C VAL A 444 19.33 -5.18 21.35
N GLN A 445 20.12 -4.26 21.94
CA GLN A 445 21.17 -4.60 22.90
C GLN A 445 20.63 -5.22 24.19
N THR A 446 19.46 -4.79 24.63
CA THR A 446 18.83 -5.31 25.84
C THR A 446 18.31 -6.71 25.63
N GLU A 447 17.71 -6.96 24.47
CA GLU A 447 17.21 -8.27 24.09
C GLU A 447 18.36 -9.25 23.83
N ASP A 448 19.38 -8.86 23.06
CA ASP A 448 20.53 -9.73 22.75
C ASP A 448 21.17 -10.34 24.01
N LYS A 449 21.14 -9.64 25.13
CA LYS A 449 21.67 -10.14 26.41
C LYS A 449 20.82 -11.24 27.02
N GLN A 450 19.57 -11.39 26.65
CA GLN A 450 18.68 -12.39 27.22
C GLN A 450 18.92 -13.78 26.64
N LYS A 451 19.50 -13.87 25.45
CA LYS A 451 19.88 -15.14 24.75
C LYS A 451 18.71 -16.12 24.54
N THR A 452 17.50 -15.63 24.58
CA THR A 452 16.29 -16.46 24.43
C THR A 452 15.43 -15.90 23.32
N LYS A 453 14.86 -16.80 22.52
CA LYS A 453 13.87 -16.42 21.51
C LYS A 453 12.63 -15.89 22.21
N LEU A 454 12.09 -14.78 21.73
CA LEU A 454 10.86 -14.18 22.27
C LEU A 454 9.66 -15.06 22.00
N ALA A 455 8.80 -15.19 23.01
CA ALA A 455 7.52 -15.87 22.83
C ALA A 455 6.55 -14.95 22.08
N PHE A 456 5.88 -15.50 21.06
CA PHE A 456 4.84 -14.79 20.34
C PHE A 456 3.51 -14.81 21.09
N THR A 457 2.81 -13.70 21.08
CA THR A 457 1.44 -13.56 21.59
C THR A 457 0.57 -12.96 20.51
N LYS A 458 -0.51 -13.66 20.17
CA LYS A 458 -1.53 -13.10 19.28
C LYS A 458 -2.24 -11.96 19.99
N THR A 459 -2.22 -10.78 19.40
CA THR A 459 -2.83 -9.59 19.98
C THR A 459 -4.31 -9.51 19.63
N ARG A 460 -5.07 -8.78 20.46
CA ARG A 460 -6.37 -8.26 20.03
C ARG A 460 -6.10 -7.03 19.18
N GLU A 461 -6.78 -6.91 18.04
CA GLU A 461 -6.67 -5.72 17.22
C GLU A 461 -7.18 -4.52 18.01
N THR A 462 -6.28 -3.59 18.29
CA THR A 462 -6.65 -2.24 18.71
C THR A 462 -6.66 -1.39 17.45
N GLN A 463 -7.78 -0.72 17.19
CA GLN A 463 -7.82 0.27 16.12
C GLN A 463 -6.81 1.37 16.43
N THR A 464 -5.76 1.46 15.64
CA THR A 464 -4.93 2.66 15.58
C THR A 464 -5.78 3.78 15.00
N THR A 465 -6.22 4.67 15.88
CA THR A 465 -6.95 5.88 15.50
C THR A 465 -5.99 6.87 14.86
N THR A 466 -5.66 6.68 13.59
CA THR A 466 -5.13 7.75 12.77
C THR A 466 -6.26 8.40 12.00
N SER A 467 -6.65 9.58 12.46
CA SER A 467 -7.34 10.68 11.79
C SER A 467 -8.74 10.52 11.18
N ALA A 468 -9.47 9.44 11.37
CA ALA A 468 -10.94 9.50 11.33
C ALA A 468 -11.45 8.84 12.61
N ARG A 469 -12.10 9.58 13.49
CA ARG A 469 -12.82 9.01 14.64
C ARG A 469 -14.01 8.25 14.10
N PHE A 470 -13.79 7.01 13.66
CA PHE A 470 -14.90 6.11 13.40
C PHE A 470 -15.55 5.75 14.74
N SER A 471 -16.84 5.97 14.83
CA SER A 471 -17.62 5.56 16.00
C SER A 471 -17.82 4.05 16.06
N VAL A 472 -17.53 3.33 14.96
CA VAL A 472 -17.77 1.90 14.78
C VAL A 472 -16.64 1.18 14.07
N THR A 473 -16.60 -0.15 14.19
CA THR A 473 -15.68 -1.05 13.47
C THR A 473 -16.38 -2.33 13.07
N MET A 474 -16.06 -2.84 11.90
CA MET A 474 -16.42 -4.22 11.51
C MET A 474 -15.58 -5.26 12.25
N GLY A 475 -14.31 -4.92 12.59
CA GLY A 475 -13.36 -5.88 13.17
C GLY A 475 -12.85 -6.87 12.14
N ILE A 476 -12.56 -6.40 10.92
CA ILE A 476 -11.81 -7.17 9.92
C ILE A 476 -10.36 -6.71 9.90
N MET A 477 -9.46 -7.61 9.49
CA MET A 477 -8.15 -7.30 8.95
C MET A 477 -8.29 -7.23 7.44
N PRO A 478 -8.19 -6.05 6.81
CA PRO A 478 -8.25 -5.96 5.37
C PRO A 478 -6.95 -6.48 4.75
N ASP A 479 -7.05 -7.15 3.62
CA ASP A 479 -5.90 -7.44 2.77
C ASP A 479 -5.50 -6.18 2.01
N TYR A 480 -4.43 -5.55 2.43
CA TYR A 480 -3.89 -4.34 1.81
C TYR A 480 -3.31 -4.60 0.41
N THR A 481 -3.11 -5.85 0.02
CA THR A 481 -2.56 -6.24 -1.29
C THR A 481 -3.64 -6.62 -2.31
N PHE A 482 -4.92 -6.61 -1.91
CA PHE A 482 -6.01 -7.00 -2.78
C PHE A 482 -6.28 -5.92 -3.85
N ALA A 483 -5.94 -6.22 -5.10
CA ALA A 483 -6.12 -5.32 -6.25
C ALA A 483 -7.52 -5.41 -6.90
N GLY A 484 -8.46 -6.17 -6.32
CA GLY A 484 -9.84 -6.30 -6.83
C GLY A 484 -10.78 -5.23 -6.30
N VAL A 485 -11.99 -5.19 -6.85
CA VAL A 485 -13.06 -4.33 -6.32
C VAL A 485 -13.56 -4.89 -4.99
N GLY A 486 -13.62 -4.05 -3.97
CA GLY A 486 -14.04 -4.43 -2.64
C GLY A 486 -12.88 -4.43 -1.64
N VAL A 487 -13.15 -4.96 -0.45
CA VAL A 487 -12.14 -5.12 0.60
C VAL A 487 -12.04 -6.59 0.98
N ARG A 488 -10.94 -7.24 0.57
CA ARG A 488 -10.69 -8.62 0.96
C ARG A 488 -10.33 -8.68 2.44
N VAL A 489 -10.87 -9.67 3.11
CA VAL A 489 -10.67 -9.91 4.54
C VAL A 489 -9.52 -10.91 4.70
N ASP A 490 -8.40 -10.50 5.29
CA ASP A 490 -7.30 -11.40 5.67
C ASP A 490 -7.56 -12.09 7.02
N GLY A 491 -8.37 -11.46 7.86
CA GLY A 491 -8.76 -12.04 9.15
C GLY A 491 -9.95 -11.31 9.77
N VAL A 492 -10.53 -11.92 10.79
CA VAL A 492 -11.68 -11.37 11.52
C VAL A 492 -11.38 -11.43 13.01
N SER A 493 -11.57 -10.31 13.70
CA SER A 493 -11.34 -10.19 15.14
C SER A 493 -12.47 -10.83 15.94
N ASP A 494 -12.12 -11.52 17.03
CA ASP A 494 -13.06 -12.16 17.91
C ASP A 494 -14.04 -11.17 18.57
N ASN A 495 -15.32 -11.57 18.65
CA ASN A 495 -16.41 -10.80 19.25
C ASN A 495 -16.73 -9.45 18.57
N LYS A 496 -16.22 -9.21 17.36
CA LYS A 496 -16.52 -8.02 16.56
C LYS A 496 -17.69 -8.25 15.59
N PRO A 497 -18.27 -7.17 15.03
CA PRO A 497 -19.42 -7.24 14.13
C PRO A 497 -19.24 -8.21 12.96
N ALA A 498 -18.08 -8.21 12.29
CA ALA A 498 -17.81 -9.11 11.17
C ALA A 498 -17.85 -10.58 11.56
N GLN A 499 -17.24 -10.97 12.69
CA GLN A 499 -17.30 -12.35 13.16
C GLN A 499 -18.74 -12.78 13.50
N LYS A 500 -19.48 -11.92 14.20
CA LYS A 500 -20.90 -12.16 14.54
C LYS A 500 -21.77 -12.29 13.30
N ALA A 501 -21.46 -11.53 12.24
CA ALA A 501 -22.13 -11.62 10.94
C ALA A 501 -21.66 -12.82 10.10
N GLY A 502 -20.69 -13.61 10.57
CA GLY A 502 -20.20 -14.82 9.90
C GLY A 502 -19.21 -14.58 8.76
N LEU A 503 -18.58 -13.41 8.70
CA LEU A 503 -17.49 -13.15 7.77
C LEU A 503 -16.25 -13.96 8.16
N LYS A 504 -15.43 -14.30 7.17
CA LYS A 504 -14.20 -15.11 7.32
C LYS A 504 -13.07 -14.55 6.47
N ALA A 505 -11.84 -14.97 6.76
CA ALA A 505 -10.71 -14.74 5.88
C ALA A 505 -11.00 -15.24 4.46
N GLY A 506 -10.62 -14.46 3.45
CA GLY A 506 -10.89 -14.72 2.04
C GLY A 506 -12.19 -14.10 1.51
N ASP A 507 -13.10 -13.60 2.37
CA ASP A 507 -14.27 -12.85 1.91
C ASP A 507 -13.85 -11.51 1.30
N VAL A 508 -14.60 -11.03 0.31
CA VAL A 508 -14.41 -9.67 -0.25
C VAL A 508 -15.67 -8.85 0.03
N ILE A 509 -15.57 -7.84 0.89
CA ILE A 509 -16.69 -6.95 1.21
C ILE A 509 -16.92 -6.01 0.02
N LEU A 510 -18.13 -6.03 -0.53
CA LEU A 510 -18.55 -5.26 -1.69
C LEU A 510 -19.36 -4.02 -1.29
N SER A 511 -20.18 -4.13 -0.23
CA SER A 511 -20.96 -2.99 0.30
C SER A 511 -21.30 -3.17 1.77
N ILE A 512 -21.59 -2.04 2.44
CA ILE A 512 -22.15 -1.99 3.80
C ILE A 512 -23.36 -1.06 3.73
N GLY A 513 -24.55 -1.61 3.94
CA GLY A 513 -25.79 -0.91 3.65
C GLY A 513 -25.86 -0.50 2.18
N ASP A 514 -26.24 0.74 1.94
CA ASP A 514 -26.35 1.32 0.60
C ASP A 514 -25.01 1.82 0.03
N TYR A 515 -23.91 1.65 0.76
CA TYR A 515 -22.60 2.21 0.38
C TYR A 515 -21.69 1.13 -0.17
N LYS A 516 -21.26 1.30 -1.43
CA LYS A 516 -20.24 0.43 -2.07
C LYS A 516 -18.86 0.65 -1.43
N THR A 517 -18.15 -0.45 -1.18
CA THR A 517 -16.79 -0.45 -0.62
C THR A 517 -15.80 -0.88 -1.70
N ASN A 518 -15.65 -0.07 -2.76
CA ASN A 518 -14.84 -0.41 -3.93
C ASN A 518 -13.32 -0.45 -3.65
N SER A 519 -12.91 0.12 -2.52
CA SER A 519 -11.52 0.17 -2.06
C SER A 519 -11.46 0.20 -0.55
N LEU A 520 -10.28 0.00 0.03
CA LEU A 520 -10.04 0.15 1.46
C LEU A 520 -10.41 1.56 1.96
N GLU A 521 -10.08 2.59 1.19
CA GLU A 521 -10.45 3.96 1.52
C GLU A 521 -11.98 4.15 1.52
N GLY A 522 -12.67 3.64 0.49
CA GLY A 522 -14.14 3.64 0.41
C GLY A 522 -14.79 2.89 1.59
N TYR A 523 -14.20 1.79 2.01
CA TYR A 523 -14.62 1.05 3.20
C TYR A 523 -14.47 1.89 4.48
N MET A 524 -13.32 2.55 4.65
CA MET A 524 -13.08 3.43 5.80
C MET A 524 -14.05 4.61 5.83
N GLN A 525 -14.28 5.27 4.69
CA GLN A 525 -15.29 6.35 4.58
C GLN A 525 -16.70 5.85 4.90
N THR A 526 -17.03 4.63 4.49
CA THR A 526 -18.32 4.00 4.76
C THR A 526 -18.54 3.74 6.26
N LEU A 527 -17.52 3.25 6.96
CA LEU A 527 -17.60 3.07 8.41
C LEU A 527 -17.90 4.38 9.17
N GLY A 528 -17.40 5.50 8.65
CA GLY A 528 -17.69 6.83 9.22
C GLY A 528 -19.16 7.25 9.17
N LYS A 529 -20.01 6.56 8.40
CA LYS A 529 -21.43 6.85 8.24
C LYS A 529 -22.32 6.13 9.26
N PHE A 530 -21.74 5.18 10.02
CA PHE A 530 -22.48 4.38 11.00
C PHE A 530 -22.10 4.75 12.44
N LYS A 531 -23.02 4.46 13.36
CA LYS A 531 -22.88 4.66 14.80
C LYS A 531 -23.04 3.34 15.53
N LYS A 532 -22.55 3.28 16.77
CA LYS A 532 -22.71 2.11 17.64
C LYS A 532 -24.19 1.80 17.84
N GLY A 533 -24.58 0.55 17.59
CA GLY A 533 -25.95 0.05 17.65
C GLY A 533 -26.68 0.07 16.31
N ASP A 534 -26.10 0.66 15.25
CA ASP A 534 -26.70 0.61 13.91
C ASP A 534 -26.66 -0.82 13.37
N LYS A 535 -27.79 -1.25 12.77
CA LYS A 535 -27.91 -2.52 12.08
C LYS A 535 -28.02 -2.28 10.58
N THR A 536 -27.21 -2.99 9.81
CA THR A 536 -27.23 -2.90 8.35
C THR A 536 -26.84 -4.23 7.72
N THR A 537 -26.90 -4.30 6.39
CA THR A 537 -26.51 -5.49 5.65
C THR A 537 -25.08 -5.30 5.12
N VAL A 538 -24.21 -6.28 5.32
CA VAL A 538 -22.94 -6.39 4.61
C VAL A 538 -23.10 -7.38 3.46
N THR A 539 -22.74 -6.95 2.24
CA THR A 539 -22.69 -7.81 1.05
C THR A 539 -21.25 -8.13 0.75
N TYR A 540 -20.95 -9.40 0.54
CA TYR A 540 -19.57 -9.88 0.32
C TYR A 540 -19.53 -11.06 -0.64
N LEU A 541 -18.39 -11.23 -1.29
CA LEU A 541 -18.10 -12.35 -2.18
C LEU A 541 -17.33 -13.42 -1.39
N ARG A 542 -17.79 -14.68 -1.44
CA ARG A 542 -17.11 -15.86 -0.88
C ARG A 542 -17.08 -16.97 -1.92
N SER A 543 -15.89 -17.39 -2.30
CA SER A 543 -15.70 -18.47 -3.31
C SER A 543 -16.52 -18.24 -4.59
N GLY A 544 -16.57 -17.00 -5.08
CA GLY A 544 -17.29 -16.62 -6.29
C GLY A 544 -18.82 -16.42 -6.13
N GLN A 545 -19.35 -16.58 -4.91
CA GLN A 545 -20.77 -16.37 -4.62
C GLN A 545 -20.98 -15.08 -3.82
N THR A 546 -21.90 -14.24 -4.26
CA THR A 546 -22.31 -13.07 -3.50
C THR A 546 -23.25 -13.47 -2.38
N LEU A 547 -22.87 -13.16 -1.15
CA LEU A 547 -23.61 -13.45 0.06
C LEU A 547 -23.92 -12.14 0.79
N SER A 548 -24.94 -12.17 1.65
CA SER A 548 -25.29 -11.04 2.50
C SER A 548 -25.54 -11.51 3.93
N SER A 549 -25.09 -10.71 4.90
CA SER A 549 -25.32 -10.95 6.32
C SER A 549 -25.68 -9.66 7.03
N THR A 550 -26.49 -9.75 8.09
CA THR A 550 -26.76 -8.59 8.94
C THR A 550 -25.57 -8.34 9.87
N VAL A 551 -25.13 -7.10 9.92
CA VAL A 551 -24.09 -6.62 10.83
C VAL A 551 -24.69 -5.61 11.80
N GLU A 552 -24.32 -5.70 13.08
CA GLU A 552 -24.64 -4.73 14.13
C GLU A 552 -23.34 -4.14 14.68
N PHE A 553 -23.20 -2.82 14.57
CA PHE A 553 -22.01 -2.08 14.98
C PHE A 553 -21.91 -1.79 16.47
#